data_22bb0392d11b9bb2dcad054b2b151d6b
#
_entry.id   22bb0392d11b9bb2dcad054b2b151d6b
#
_cell.length_a   1.000
_cell.length_b   1.000
_cell.length_c   1.000
_cell.angle_alpha   90.00
_cell.angle_beta   90.00
_cell.angle_gamma   90.00
#
_symmetry.space_group_name_H-M   'P 1'
#
loop_
_entity.id
_entity.type
_entity.pdbx_description
1 polymer ?
#
loop_
_entity_poly.entity_id
_entity_poly.type
_entity_poly.pdbx_seq_one_letter_code
_entity_poly.pdbx_strand_id
1 'polypeptide(L)'
;MRKIWHFLLEHIRINKILEKEDKILEKEDKILELQKEILYAQRFNNTITDSDWLKYSSFSPGGWAVDYSFLFVLFKILNSMRPSNIIEFGLGQSSKMIHQYASYYQKDAITIEHDKDWVDFFQKDKRGDYDINIKLMDLEMINYKGTETRTYAEIEEYCNGNKYDLIVVDGPFGSEHYSRPQIINLAKDNLAKSFCVIIDDTHRIGEKETISDLFNVLDNQKIDYCHKTYRSIKSFTVVCSKDLRFLTTL
;
A
#
# COMPACT_ATOMS: atom_id res chain seq x y z
N MET A 1 -5.64 0.27 -60.31
CA MET A 1 -6.04 1.32 -59.33
C MET A 1 -7.22 0.92 -58.45
N ARG A 2 -8.37 0.42 -58.97
CA ARG A 2 -9.55 0.02 -58.15
C ARG A 2 -9.26 -1.06 -57.07
N LYS A 3 -8.45 -2.11 -57.37
CA LYS A 3 -8.10 -3.18 -56.41
C LYS A 3 -7.21 -2.69 -55.27
N ILE A 4 -6.29 -1.77 -55.53
CA ILE A 4 -5.42 -1.18 -54.51
C ILE A 4 -6.23 -0.30 -53.53
N TRP A 5 -7.17 0.48 -54.05
CA TRP A 5 -8.08 1.29 -53.27
C TRP A 5 -9.00 0.44 -52.37
N HIS A 6 -9.50 -0.67 -52.87
CA HIS A 6 -10.33 -1.59 -52.08
C HIS A 6 -9.54 -2.22 -50.92
N PHE A 7 -8.32 -2.67 -51.22
CA PHE A 7 -7.39 -3.21 -50.19
C PHE A 7 -7.05 -2.18 -49.09
N LEU A 8 -6.78 -0.93 -49.48
CA LEU A 8 -6.52 0.15 -48.53
C LEU A 8 -7.74 0.46 -47.65
N LEU A 9 -8.94 0.48 -48.23
CA LEU A 9 -10.17 0.72 -47.46
C LEU A 9 -10.49 -0.43 -46.49
N GLU A 10 -10.25 -1.67 -46.88
CA GLU A 10 -10.39 -2.83 -45.99
C GLU A 10 -9.37 -2.76 -44.84
N HIS A 11 -8.13 -2.41 -45.11
CA HIS A 11 -7.09 -2.26 -44.07
C HIS A 11 -7.43 -1.15 -43.06
N ILE A 12 -7.95 -0.01 -43.55
CA ILE A 12 -8.43 1.07 -42.68
C ILE A 12 -9.64 0.61 -41.84
N ARG A 13 -10.54 -0.19 -42.38
CA ARG A 13 -11.68 -0.74 -41.65
C ARG A 13 -11.23 -1.72 -40.57
N ILE A 14 -10.31 -2.62 -40.89
CA ILE A 14 -9.75 -3.58 -39.91
C ILE A 14 -9.07 -2.84 -38.78
N ASN A 15 -8.21 -1.87 -39.06
CA ASN A 15 -7.55 -1.10 -37.99
C ASN A 15 -8.55 -0.37 -37.09
N LYS A 16 -9.62 0.21 -37.65
CA LYS A 16 -10.69 0.83 -36.85
C LYS A 16 -11.47 -0.18 -35.98
N ILE A 17 -11.59 -1.42 -36.42
CA ILE A 17 -12.23 -2.48 -35.64
C ILE A 17 -11.31 -2.87 -34.51
N LEU A 18 -10.02 -3.10 -34.74
CA LEU A 18 -9.02 -3.42 -33.74
C LEU A 18 -8.94 -2.31 -32.67
N GLU A 19 -8.87 -1.04 -33.06
CA GLU A 19 -8.90 0.08 -32.11
C GLU A 19 -10.18 0.11 -31.26
N LYS A 20 -11.31 -0.34 -31.78
CA LYS A 20 -12.55 -0.43 -31.01
C LYS A 20 -12.54 -1.62 -30.04
N GLU A 21 -12.01 -2.76 -30.50
CA GLU A 21 -11.85 -3.95 -29.65
C GLU A 21 -10.93 -3.65 -28.48
N ASP A 22 -9.78 -3.01 -28.69
CA ASP A 22 -8.87 -2.60 -27.62
C ASP A 22 -9.57 -1.70 -26.58
N LYS A 23 -10.34 -0.70 -27.06
CA LYS A 23 -11.12 0.18 -26.17
C LYS A 23 -12.23 -0.55 -25.42
N ILE A 24 -12.79 -1.60 -25.96
CA ILE A 24 -13.80 -2.42 -25.28
C ILE A 24 -13.11 -3.24 -24.19
N LEU A 25 -11.99 -3.89 -24.51
CA LEU A 25 -11.20 -4.65 -23.52
C LEU A 25 -10.74 -3.78 -22.34
N GLU A 26 -10.22 -2.59 -22.61
CA GLU A 26 -9.85 -1.63 -21.56
C GLU A 26 -11.05 -1.27 -20.65
N LYS A 27 -12.25 -1.11 -21.22
CA LYS A 27 -13.46 -0.83 -20.43
C LYS A 27 -13.91 -2.04 -19.63
N GLU A 28 -13.83 -3.23 -20.19
CA GLU A 28 -14.17 -4.48 -19.49
C GLU A 28 -13.24 -4.71 -18.31
N ASP A 29 -11.93 -4.50 -18.48
CA ASP A 29 -10.96 -4.58 -17.39
C ASP A 29 -11.28 -3.58 -16.26
N LYS A 30 -11.59 -2.34 -16.65
CA LYS A 30 -11.96 -1.30 -15.67
C LYS A 30 -13.26 -1.63 -14.92
N ILE A 31 -14.25 -2.20 -15.61
CA ILE A 31 -15.50 -2.66 -14.97
C ILE A 31 -15.20 -3.78 -13.98
N LEU A 32 -14.35 -4.72 -14.34
CA LEU A 32 -13.94 -5.83 -13.46
C LEU A 32 -13.20 -5.34 -12.21
N GLU A 33 -12.32 -4.34 -12.36
CA GLU A 33 -11.64 -3.70 -11.22
C GLU A 33 -12.62 -3.01 -10.27
N LEU A 34 -13.59 -2.27 -10.81
CA LEU A 34 -14.65 -1.63 -10.02
C LEU A 34 -15.56 -2.65 -9.33
N GLN A 35 -15.90 -3.76 -9.99
CA GLN A 35 -16.68 -4.83 -9.37
C GLN A 35 -15.93 -5.49 -8.21
N LYS A 36 -14.63 -5.72 -8.34
CA LYS A 36 -13.79 -6.22 -7.24
C LYS A 36 -13.78 -5.25 -6.07
N GLU A 37 -13.64 -3.96 -6.35
CA GLU A 37 -13.65 -2.93 -5.29
C GLU A 37 -14.98 -2.88 -4.55
N ILE A 38 -16.11 -2.94 -5.25
CA ILE A 38 -17.44 -3.03 -4.63
C ILE A 38 -17.56 -4.27 -3.75
N LEU A 39 -17.04 -5.41 -4.21
CA LEU A 39 -17.04 -6.64 -3.42
C LEU A 39 -16.17 -6.50 -2.15
N TYR A 40 -15.01 -5.86 -2.26
CA TYR A 40 -14.18 -5.58 -1.09
C TYR A 40 -14.84 -4.60 -0.13
N ALA A 41 -15.52 -3.56 -0.64
CA ALA A 41 -16.30 -2.64 0.19
C ALA A 41 -17.40 -3.37 0.97
N GLN A 42 -18.14 -4.26 0.33
CA GLN A 42 -19.15 -5.07 1.01
C GLN A 42 -18.56 -6.00 2.07
N ARG A 43 -17.47 -6.71 1.72
CA ARG A 43 -16.74 -7.58 2.68
C ARG A 43 -16.22 -6.79 3.86
N PHE A 44 -15.60 -5.64 3.61
CA PHE A 44 -15.07 -4.77 4.65
C PHE A 44 -16.19 -4.33 5.59
N ASN A 45 -17.25 -3.74 5.06
CA ASN A 45 -18.39 -3.26 5.87
C ASN A 45 -19.02 -4.37 6.72
N ASN A 46 -19.22 -5.56 6.13
CA ASN A 46 -19.76 -6.71 6.88
C ASN A 46 -18.79 -7.20 7.96
N THR A 47 -17.46 -7.15 7.69
CA THR A 47 -16.46 -7.68 8.62
C THR A 47 -16.24 -6.77 9.82
N ILE A 48 -16.38 -5.45 9.66
CA ILE A 48 -16.15 -4.49 10.73
C ILE A 48 -17.38 -4.26 11.63
N THR A 49 -18.56 -4.75 11.24
CA THR A 49 -19.84 -4.48 11.95
C THR A 49 -19.77 -4.83 13.44
N ASP A 50 -19.16 -5.95 13.77
CA ASP A 50 -19.04 -6.45 15.15
C ASP A 50 -17.62 -6.22 15.74
N SER A 51 -16.90 -5.25 15.22
CA SER A 51 -15.55 -4.96 15.71
C SER A 51 -15.59 -4.27 17.09
N ASP A 52 -14.89 -4.86 18.07
CA ASP A 52 -14.77 -4.25 19.39
C ASP A 52 -13.91 -3.00 19.41
N TRP A 53 -12.92 -2.90 18.52
CA TRP A 53 -11.91 -1.85 18.52
C TRP A 53 -12.09 -0.80 17.42
N LEU A 54 -12.66 -1.15 16.25
CA LEU A 54 -12.90 -0.21 15.15
C LEU A 54 -14.26 0.46 15.32
N LYS A 55 -14.31 1.50 16.13
CA LYS A 55 -15.55 2.21 16.47
C LYS A 55 -15.92 3.31 15.47
N TYR A 56 -14.90 3.94 14.88
CA TYR A 56 -15.07 5.04 13.93
C TYR A 56 -14.72 4.54 12.52
N SER A 57 -15.73 4.09 11.79
CA SER A 57 -15.58 3.46 10.47
C SER A 57 -15.90 4.42 9.31
N SER A 58 -15.85 5.74 9.55
CA SER A 58 -16.00 6.74 8.50
C SER A 58 -14.72 6.84 7.68
N PHE A 59 -14.55 5.94 6.73
CA PHE A 59 -13.46 5.94 5.76
C PHE A 59 -13.90 6.57 4.44
N SER A 60 -12.95 7.24 3.77
CA SER A 60 -13.11 7.81 2.42
C SER A 60 -12.04 7.25 1.50
N PRO A 61 -12.14 5.96 1.12
CA PRO A 61 -11.15 5.31 0.27
C PRO A 61 -11.24 5.77 -1.18
N GLY A 62 -10.15 5.56 -1.92
CA GLY A 62 -10.05 5.90 -3.35
C GLY A 62 -9.37 7.22 -3.64
N GLY A 63 -9.13 7.51 -4.91
CA GLY A 63 -8.30 8.62 -5.31
C GLY A 63 -6.84 8.44 -4.84
N TRP A 64 -6.35 9.38 -4.04
CA TRP A 64 -5.02 9.30 -3.41
C TRP A 64 -4.97 8.34 -2.21
N ALA A 65 -6.10 8.14 -1.55
CA ALA A 65 -6.19 7.24 -0.40
C ALA A 65 -6.17 5.76 -0.84
N VAL A 66 -5.86 4.89 0.11
CA VAL A 66 -6.00 3.44 -0.06
C VAL A 66 -7.43 3.05 -0.43
N ASP A 67 -7.59 1.95 -1.14
CA ASP A 67 -8.90 1.43 -1.54
C ASP A 67 -9.52 0.48 -0.48
N TYR A 68 -10.73 0.01 -0.72
CA TYR A 68 -11.40 -0.93 0.20
C TYR A 68 -10.71 -2.28 0.27
N SER A 69 -10.05 -2.71 -0.80
CA SER A 69 -9.27 -3.95 -0.78
C SER A 69 -8.13 -3.89 0.21
N PHE A 70 -7.43 -2.76 0.26
CA PHE A 70 -6.37 -2.49 1.23
C PHE A 70 -6.92 -2.43 2.66
N LEU A 71 -7.98 -1.66 2.90
CA LEU A 71 -8.60 -1.53 4.22
C LEU A 71 -9.09 -2.87 4.76
N PHE A 72 -9.69 -3.71 3.92
CA PHE A 72 -10.13 -5.04 4.30
C PHE A 72 -8.96 -5.93 4.73
N VAL A 73 -7.90 -5.98 3.92
CA VAL A 73 -6.73 -6.81 4.22
C VAL A 73 -6.00 -6.29 5.46
N LEU A 74 -5.82 -4.97 5.60
CA LEU A 74 -5.22 -4.36 6.80
C LEU A 74 -6.03 -4.71 8.05
N PHE A 75 -7.36 -4.59 8.03
CA PHE A 75 -8.22 -4.98 9.14
C PHE A 75 -8.02 -6.45 9.54
N LYS A 76 -7.97 -7.35 8.55
CA LYS A 76 -7.72 -8.77 8.78
C LYS A 76 -6.33 -9.03 9.38
N ILE A 77 -5.30 -8.32 8.91
CA ILE A 77 -3.94 -8.41 9.44
C ILE A 77 -3.92 -7.96 10.91
N LEU A 78 -4.48 -6.79 11.23
CA LEU A 78 -4.54 -6.27 12.59
C LEU A 78 -5.24 -7.24 13.55
N ASN A 79 -6.35 -7.83 13.12
CA ASN A 79 -7.10 -8.81 13.93
C ASN A 79 -6.38 -10.14 14.11
N SER A 80 -5.73 -10.65 13.06
CA SER A 80 -5.19 -12.01 13.07
C SER A 80 -3.76 -12.09 13.59
N MET A 81 -2.94 -11.10 13.25
CA MET A 81 -1.54 -11.03 13.67
C MET A 81 -1.39 -10.39 15.06
N ARG A 82 -2.28 -9.45 15.40
CA ARG A 82 -2.19 -8.69 16.66
C ARG A 82 -0.86 -7.97 16.84
N PRO A 83 -0.42 -7.15 15.88
CA PRO A 83 0.89 -6.49 15.93
C PRO A 83 1.01 -5.60 17.17
N SER A 84 2.22 -5.53 17.72
CA SER A 84 2.54 -4.78 18.95
C SER A 84 3.33 -3.52 18.67
N ASN A 85 4.09 -3.47 17.58
CA ASN A 85 4.92 -2.33 17.20
C ASN A 85 4.76 -2.04 15.72
N ILE A 86 4.05 -0.95 15.42
CA ILE A 86 3.60 -0.62 14.07
C ILE A 86 4.26 0.68 13.61
N ILE A 87 4.82 0.68 12.41
CA ILE A 87 5.22 1.91 11.72
C ILE A 87 4.48 2.02 10.38
N GLU A 88 3.94 3.20 10.11
CA GLU A 88 3.27 3.54 8.87
C GLU A 88 3.96 4.73 8.23
N PHE A 89 4.14 4.68 6.91
CA PHE A 89 4.64 5.77 6.08
C PHE A 89 3.51 6.32 5.22
N GLY A 90 3.18 7.59 5.41
CA GLY A 90 2.05 8.28 4.79
C GLY A 90 0.81 8.30 5.68
N LEU A 91 0.36 9.49 6.03
CA LEU A 91 -0.85 9.72 6.84
C LEU A 91 -2.10 9.63 5.97
N GLY A 92 -3.01 8.71 6.29
CA GLY A 92 -4.21 8.51 5.48
C GLY A 92 -5.34 7.75 6.16
N GLN A 93 -6.16 7.09 5.34
CA GLN A 93 -7.30 6.32 5.85
C GLN A 93 -6.87 5.09 6.65
N SER A 94 -5.76 4.46 6.28
CA SER A 94 -5.12 3.37 7.04
C SER A 94 -4.73 3.81 8.44
N SER A 95 -4.21 5.01 8.61
CA SER A 95 -3.83 5.58 9.90
C SER A 95 -5.00 5.63 10.89
N LYS A 96 -6.21 5.99 10.41
CA LYS A 96 -7.42 5.97 11.25
C LYS A 96 -7.69 4.57 11.83
N MET A 97 -7.44 3.54 11.08
CA MET A 97 -7.62 2.15 11.50
C MET A 97 -6.51 1.69 12.45
N ILE A 98 -5.26 1.92 12.07
CA ILE A 98 -4.07 1.51 12.85
C ILE A 98 -4.10 2.12 14.25
N HIS A 99 -4.39 3.42 14.35
CA HIS A 99 -4.37 4.10 15.64
C HIS A 99 -5.57 3.77 16.53
N GLN A 100 -6.75 3.47 15.98
CA GLN A 100 -7.85 2.90 16.76
C GLN A 100 -7.48 1.52 17.33
N TYR A 101 -6.86 0.67 16.50
CA TYR A 101 -6.36 -0.64 16.93
C TYR A 101 -5.31 -0.48 18.05
N ALA A 102 -4.31 0.37 17.83
CA ALA A 102 -3.23 0.60 18.80
C ALA A 102 -3.77 1.15 20.14
N SER A 103 -4.65 2.12 20.08
CA SER A 103 -5.30 2.70 21.26
C SER A 103 -6.09 1.64 22.05
N TYR A 104 -6.90 0.84 21.37
CA TYR A 104 -7.74 -0.16 22.04
C TYR A 104 -6.92 -1.29 22.68
N TYR A 105 -5.90 -1.79 22.01
CA TYR A 105 -5.07 -2.90 22.49
C TYR A 105 -3.81 -2.45 23.26
N GLN A 106 -3.63 -1.15 23.48
CA GLN A 106 -2.44 -0.57 24.14
C GLN A 106 -1.14 -1.03 23.44
N LYS A 107 -1.09 -0.80 22.12
CA LYS A 107 0.03 -1.14 21.26
C LYS A 107 0.73 0.12 20.77
N ASP A 108 1.99 -0.03 20.38
CA ASP A 108 2.78 1.07 19.84
C ASP A 108 2.50 1.21 18.34
N ALA A 109 2.10 2.40 17.92
CA ALA A 109 1.93 2.76 16.53
C ALA A 109 2.43 4.17 16.28
N ILE A 110 3.15 4.36 15.19
CA ILE A 110 3.64 5.65 14.72
C ILE A 110 3.37 5.80 13.22
N THR A 111 2.87 6.96 12.81
CA THR A 111 2.74 7.33 11.40
C THR A 111 3.75 8.43 11.08
N ILE A 112 4.58 8.21 10.06
CA ILE A 112 5.54 9.18 9.54
C ILE A 112 4.88 9.94 8.39
N GLU A 113 4.88 11.27 8.49
CA GLU A 113 4.30 12.16 7.46
C GLU A 113 5.22 13.36 7.23
N HIS A 114 5.24 13.90 6.02
CA HIS A 114 6.09 15.05 5.67
C HIS A 114 5.30 16.36 5.51
N ASP A 115 4.03 16.27 5.19
CA ASP A 115 3.18 17.43 4.90
C ASP A 115 2.47 17.90 6.19
N LYS A 116 2.98 19.00 6.72
CA LYS A 116 2.41 19.61 7.94
C LYS A 116 0.97 20.09 7.73
N ASP A 117 0.65 20.67 6.58
CA ASP A 117 -0.71 21.17 6.32
C ASP A 117 -1.71 20.02 6.22
N TRP A 118 -1.27 18.88 5.65
CA TRP A 118 -2.05 17.65 5.64
C TRP A 118 -2.27 17.09 7.05
N VAL A 119 -1.24 17.08 7.89
CA VAL A 119 -1.34 16.67 9.29
C VAL A 119 -2.35 17.55 10.05
N ASP A 120 -2.25 18.87 9.91
CA ASP A 120 -3.14 19.83 10.56
C ASP A 120 -4.61 19.64 10.09
N PHE A 121 -4.82 19.40 8.79
CA PHE A 121 -6.14 19.09 8.23
C PHE A 121 -6.68 17.77 8.77
N PHE A 122 -5.88 16.71 8.73
CA PHE A 122 -6.27 15.37 9.14
C PHE A 122 -6.66 15.31 10.61
N GLN A 123 -5.90 15.99 11.47
CA GLN A 123 -6.21 16.05 12.90
C GLN A 123 -7.51 16.81 13.21
N LYS A 124 -7.85 17.84 12.44
CA LYS A 124 -9.13 18.57 12.56
C LYS A 124 -10.32 17.75 12.09
N ASP A 125 -10.15 16.93 11.04
CA ASP A 125 -11.20 16.06 10.49
C ASP A 125 -11.34 14.74 11.27
N LYS A 126 -10.38 14.41 12.12
CA LYS A 126 -10.41 13.19 12.91
C LYS A 126 -11.65 13.14 13.80
N ARG A 127 -12.40 12.06 13.67
CA ARG A 127 -13.53 11.75 14.55
C ARG A 127 -13.12 10.65 15.52
N GLY A 128 -13.53 10.82 16.76
CA GLY A 128 -13.32 9.80 17.77
C GLY A 128 -12.30 10.18 18.84
N ASP A 129 -12.37 9.44 19.94
CA ASP A 129 -11.55 9.63 21.13
C ASP A 129 -10.39 8.63 21.12
N TYR A 130 -9.48 8.79 20.18
CA TYR A 130 -8.23 8.03 20.10
C TYR A 130 -7.12 8.95 19.59
N ASP A 131 -5.92 8.77 20.05
CA ASP A 131 -4.78 9.55 19.62
C ASP A 131 -4.16 8.97 18.35
N ILE A 132 -3.70 9.85 17.47
CA ILE A 132 -2.88 9.48 16.32
C ILE A 132 -1.47 10.00 16.59
N ASN A 133 -0.54 9.10 16.82
CA ASN A 133 0.86 9.41 17.03
C ASN A 133 1.51 9.65 15.66
N ILE A 134 1.80 10.91 15.34
CA ILE A 134 2.37 11.32 14.06
C ILE A 134 3.74 11.92 14.32
N LYS A 135 4.73 11.47 13.57
CA LYS A 135 6.04 12.08 13.47
C LYS A 135 6.13 12.84 12.15
N LEU A 136 6.16 14.16 12.23
CA LEU A 136 6.48 14.99 11.07
C LEU A 136 7.98 14.83 10.75
N MET A 137 8.29 14.54 9.50
CA MET A 137 9.65 14.26 9.03
C MET A 137 9.81 14.76 7.60
N ASP A 138 10.81 15.60 7.37
CA ASP A 138 11.07 16.17 6.04
C ASP A 138 11.46 15.08 5.03
N LEU A 139 11.31 15.40 3.75
CA LEU A 139 11.79 14.54 2.67
C LEU A 139 13.17 14.97 2.21
N GLU A 140 13.98 14.00 1.85
CA GLU A 140 15.25 14.21 1.17
C GLU A 140 15.32 13.44 -0.15
N MET A 141 16.11 13.98 -1.08
CA MET A 141 16.45 13.29 -2.33
C MET A 141 17.71 12.50 -2.14
N ILE A 142 17.66 11.23 -2.49
CA ILE A 142 18.82 10.33 -2.43
C ILE A 142 19.10 9.73 -3.81
N ASN A 143 20.35 9.37 -4.06
CA ASN A 143 20.71 8.54 -5.21
C ASN A 143 20.66 7.07 -4.79
N TYR A 144 19.69 6.34 -5.31
CA TYR A 144 19.57 4.91 -5.08
C TYR A 144 19.77 4.16 -6.40
N LYS A 145 20.83 3.35 -6.49
CA LYS A 145 21.19 2.59 -7.71
C LYS A 145 21.31 3.43 -8.98
N GLY A 146 21.80 4.65 -8.86
CA GLY A 146 21.99 5.57 -9.99
C GLY A 146 20.74 6.37 -10.38
N THR A 147 19.66 6.26 -9.62
CA THR A 147 18.40 6.99 -9.85
C THR A 147 18.10 7.89 -8.65
N GLU A 148 17.68 9.12 -8.94
CA GLU A 148 17.17 10.01 -7.90
C GLU A 148 15.80 9.56 -7.43
N THR A 149 15.69 9.33 -6.13
CA THR A 149 14.42 9.00 -5.47
C THR A 149 14.34 9.72 -4.13
N ARG A 150 13.18 9.73 -3.53
CA ARG A 150 12.96 10.43 -2.26
C ARG A 150 12.69 9.47 -1.13
N THR A 151 13.14 9.86 0.06
CA THR A 151 12.91 9.16 1.31
C THR A 151 12.60 10.16 2.42
N TYR A 152 12.22 9.68 3.59
CA TYR A 152 12.15 10.51 4.80
C TYR A 152 13.55 10.73 5.35
N ALA A 153 13.89 11.98 5.63
CA ALA A 153 15.18 12.35 6.21
C ALA A 153 15.34 11.72 7.61
N GLU A 154 16.54 11.26 7.93
CA GLU A 154 16.87 10.70 9.26
C GLU A 154 16.02 9.46 9.68
N ILE A 155 15.30 8.83 8.76
CA ILE A 155 14.42 7.70 9.09
C ILE A 155 15.18 6.52 9.69
N GLU A 156 16.40 6.26 9.22
CA GLU A 156 17.23 5.16 9.72
C GLU A 156 17.67 5.42 11.17
N GLU A 157 18.08 6.66 11.48
CA GLU A 157 18.44 7.05 12.83
C GLU A 157 17.24 6.98 13.76
N TYR A 158 16.10 7.47 13.32
CA TYR A 158 14.84 7.42 14.09
C TYR A 158 14.42 5.99 14.41
N CYS A 159 14.56 5.06 13.47
CA CYS A 159 14.18 3.66 13.65
C CYS A 159 15.24 2.82 14.35
N ASN A 160 16.45 3.37 14.58
CA ASN A 160 17.57 2.61 15.13
C ASN A 160 17.21 1.96 16.47
N GLY A 161 17.50 0.67 16.59
CA GLY A 161 17.21 -0.14 17.78
C GLY A 161 15.74 -0.59 17.90
N ASN A 162 14.84 -0.08 17.09
CA ASN A 162 13.44 -0.51 17.10
C ASN A 162 13.22 -1.73 16.19
N LYS A 163 12.27 -2.59 16.55
CA LYS A 163 11.81 -3.72 15.73
C LYS A 163 10.32 -3.59 15.51
N TYR A 164 9.92 -3.60 14.25
CA TYR A 164 8.51 -3.50 13.86
C TYR A 164 7.98 -4.85 13.41
N ASP A 165 6.83 -5.23 13.90
CA ASP A 165 6.11 -6.41 13.45
C ASP A 165 5.10 -6.10 12.34
N LEU A 166 4.61 -4.84 12.25
CA LEU A 166 3.85 -4.38 11.08
C LEU A 166 4.46 -3.09 10.51
N ILE A 167 4.79 -3.09 9.22
CA ILE A 167 5.23 -1.92 8.47
C ILE A 167 4.23 -1.68 7.33
N VAL A 168 3.66 -0.47 7.29
CA VAL A 168 2.75 -0.04 6.22
C VAL A 168 3.42 1.07 5.40
N VAL A 169 3.51 0.90 4.08
CA VAL A 169 4.25 1.80 3.19
C VAL A 169 3.30 2.35 2.13
N ASP A 170 2.75 3.54 2.38
CA ASP A 170 1.93 4.32 1.44
C ASP A 170 2.50 5.72 1.18
N GLY A 171 3.62 6.04 1.77
CA GLY A 171 4.36 7.29 1.63
C GLY A 171 5.88 7.07 1.55
N PRO A 172 6.61 8.12 1.12
CA PRO A 172 6.17 9.40 0.59
C PRO A 172 5.65 9.30 -0.85
N PHE A 173 5.47 10.44 -1.53
CA PHE A 173 5.13 10.45 -2.97
C PHE A 173 6.04 9.54 -3.76
N GLY A 174 5.46 8.76 -4.68
CA GLY A 174 6.18 7.83 -5.52
C GLY A 174 7.23 8.52 -6.41
N SER A 175 8.25 7.76 -6.77
CA SER A 175 9.26 8.10 -7.78
C SER A 175 9.09 7.20 -9.00
N GLU A 176 9.62 7.60 -10.14
CA GLU A 176 9.53 6.79 -11.36
C GLU A 176 10.20 5.43 -11.19
N HIS A 177 11.35 5.42 -10.50
CA HIS A 177 12.11 4.23 -10.14
C HIS A 177 12.39 4.18 -8.64
N TYR A 178 12.48 2.98 -8.07
CA TYR A 178 12.82 2.71 -6.67
C TYR A 178 12.06 3.58 -5.67
N SER A 179 10.75 3.59 -5.82
CA SER A 179 9.86 4.39 -4.99
C SER A 179 9.86 3.90 -3.54
N ARG A 180 9.86 4.83 -2.57
CA ARG A 180 9.74 4.51 -1.14
C ARG A 180 10.88 3.59 -0.63
N PRO A 181 12.16 3.91 -0.90
CA PRO A 181 13.30 3.02 -0.65
C PRO A 181 13.60 2.80 0.84
N GLN A 182 13.05 3.61 1.75
CA GLN A 182 13.23 3.45 3.20
C GLN A 182 12.91 2.04 3.70
N ILE A 183 11.98 1.33 3.05
CA ILE A 183 11.63 -0.04 3.44
C ILE A 183 12.80 -1.01 3.28
N ILE A 184 13.70 -0.75 2.33
CA ILE A 184 14.86 -1.60 2.08
C ILE A 184 15.82 -1.57 3.27
N ASN A 185 16.05 -0.39 3.85
CA ASN A 185 16.92 -0.25 5.01
C ASN A 185 16.24 -0.76 6.29
N LEU A 186 14.95 -0.47 6.46
CA LEU A 186 14.19 -1.04 7.58
C LEU A 186 14.14 -2.58 7.52
N ALA A 187 14.10 -3.16 6.33
CA ALA A 187 14.12 -4.61 6.19
C ALA A 187 15.45 -5.25 6.65
N LYS A 188 16.55 -4.52 6.60
CA LYS A 188 17.85 -5.02 7.07
C LYS A 188 17.91 -5.11 8.60
N ASP A 189 17.42 -4.08 9.28
CA ASP A 189 17.75 -3.87 10.68
C ASP A 189 16.54 -3.72 11.61
N ASN A 190 15.32 -3.53 11.07
CA ASN A 190 14.16 -3.14 11.87
C ASN A 190 12.97 -4.12 11.80
N LEU A 191 13.08 -5.25 11.09
CA LEU A 191 12.04 -6.29 11.12
C LEU A 191 12.09 -7.06 12.43
N ALA A 192 10.91 -7.29 13.01
CA ALA A 192 10.73 -8.28 14.07
C ALA A 192 10.89 -9.70 13.52
N LYS A 193 11.02 -10.71 14.39
CA LYS A 193 11.14 -12.12 13.97
C LYS A 193 9.91 -12.58 13.20
N SER A 194 8.72 -12.23 13.68
CA SER A 194 7.45 -12.40 12.96
C SER A 194 7.03 -11.03 12.48
N PHE A 195 6.95 -10.82 11.18
CA PHE A 195 6.69 -9.51 10.60
C PHE A 195 5.70 -9.58 9.44
N CYS A 196 5.07 -8.43 9.19
CA CYS A 196 4.28 -8.18 7.98
C CYS A 196 4.63 -6.79 7.45
N VAL A 197 4.88 -6.70 6.15
CA VAL A 197 5.08 -5.45 5.40
C VAL A 197 3.97 -5.34 4.37
N ILE A 198 3.29 -4.20 4.31
CA ILE A 198 2.28 -3.89 3.29
C ILE A 198 2.81 -2.70 2.49
N ILE A 199 2.90 -2.85 1.17
CA ILE A 199 3.37 -1.78 0.27
C ILE A 199 2.25 -1.48 -0.71
N ASP A 200 1.76 -0.22 -0.71
CA ASP A 200 0.71 0.24 -1.64
C ASP A 200 1.29 0.61 -3.02
N ASP A 201 0.39 0.82 -3.98
CA ASP A 201 0.70 1.26 -5.35
C ASP A 201 1.60 0.31 -6.16
N THR A 202 1.63 -0.97 -5.83
CA THR A 202 2.55 -1.96 -6.44
C THR A 202 2.25 -2.30 -7.90
N HIS A 203 1.32 -1.59 -8.55
CA HIS A 203 1.16 -1.59 -10.01
C HIS A 203 2.20 -0.71 -10.71
N ARG A 204 2.81 0.27 -10.01
CA ARG A 204 3.80 1.20 -10.55
C ARG A 204 5.18 0.54 -10.65
N ILE A 205 6.03 1.06 -11.54
CA ILE A 205 7.37 0.53 -11.79
C ILE A 205 8.26 0.70 -10.55
N GLY A 206 8.29 1.89 -9.98
CA GLY A 206 9.15 2.21 -8.84
C GLY A 206 8.89 1.33 -7.62
N GLU A 207 7.63 1.06 -7.30
CA GLU A 207 7.26 0.17 -6.19
C GLU A 207 7.58 -1.30 -6.49
N LYS A 208 7.45 -1.77 -7.74
CA LYS A 208 7.87 -3.13 -8.14
C LYS A 208 9.36 -3.33 -7.98
N GLU A 209 10.17 -2.35 -8.36
CA GLU A 209 11.63 -2.39 -8.21
C GLU A 209 12.01 -2.42 -6.72
N THR A 210 11.37 -1.61 -5.90
CA THR A 210 11.57 -1.60 -4.44
C THR A 210 11.20 -2.95 -3.82
N ILE A 211 10.08 -3.57 -4.22
CA ILE A 211 9.70 -4.91 -3.75
C ILE A 211 10.75 -5.96 -4.17
N SER A 212 11.26 -5.89 -5.40
CA SER A 212 12.32 -6.79 -5.85
C SER A 212 13.57 -6.66 -4.97
N ASP A 213 13.93 -5.43 -4.59
CA ASP A 213 15.06 -5.19 -3.70
C ASP A 213 14.78 -5.62 -2.27
N LEU A 214 13.55 -5.47 -1.78
CA LEU A 214 13.14 -6.03 -0.49
C LEU A 214 13.31 -7.55 -0.47
N PHE A 215 12.89 -8.26 -1.52
CA PHE A 215 13.10 -9.71 -1.62
C PHE A 215 14.59 -10.06 -1.61
N ASN A 216 15.42 -9.33 -2.36
CA ASN A 216 16.87 -9.53 -2.35
C ASN A 216 17.48 -9.36 -0.94
N VAL A 217 16.99 -8.39 -0.15
CA VAL A 217 17.46 -8.22 1.24
C VAL A 217 17.06 -9.41 2.10
N LEU A 218 15.81 -9.85 2.03
CA LEU A 218 15.32 -10.99 2.80
C LEU A 218 16.06 -12.29 2.43
N ASP A 219 16.28 -12.54 1.14
CA ASP A 219 17.01 -13.70 0.64
C ASP A 219 18.47 -13.69 1.11
N ASN A 220 19.17 -12.53 1.04
CA ASN A 220 20.54 -12.38 1.50
C ASN A 220 20.68 -12.61 3.02
N GLN A 221 19.68 -12.22 3.79
CA GLN A 221 19.60 -12.46 5.24
C GLN A 221 19.08 -13.87 5.60
N LYS A 222 18.72 -14.68 4.58
CA LYS A 222 18.14 -16.02 4.75
C LYS A 222 16.87 -16.02 5.61
N ILE A 223 16.07 -14.98 5.45
CA ILE A 223 14.77 -14.86 6.10
C ILE A 223 13.73 -15.56 5.21
N ASP A 224 13.05 -16.58 5.75
CA ASP A 224 11.93 -17.23 5.09
C ASP A 224 10.70 -16.33 5.11
N TYR A 225 10.16 -16.01 3.93
CA TYR A 225 8.98 -15.16 3.78
C TYR A 225 7.96 -15.73 2.78
N CYS A 226 6.76 -15.18 2.82
CA CYS A 226 5.70 -15.37 1.84
C CYS A 226 5.22 -14.00 1.37
N HIS A 227 4.69 -13.91 0.17
CA HIS A 227 4.10 -12.68 -0.34
C HIS A 227 2.85 -12.92 -1.17
N LYS A 228 2.00 -11.89 -1.27
CA LYS A 228 0.81 -11.85 -2.12
C LYS A 228 0.55 -10.43 -2.57
N THR A 229 0.35 -10.25 -3.88
CA THR A 229 -0.17 -9.00 -4.43
C THR A 229 -1.68 -9.11 -4.57
N TYR A 230 -2.38 -8.16 -3.96
CA TYR A 230 -3.82 -7.96 -4.09
C TYR A 230 -4.09 -6.87 -5.13
N ARG A 231 -5.17 -7.01 -5.87
CA ARG A 231 -5.51 -6.07 -6.93
C ARG A 231 -7.03 -5.85 -6.99
N SER A 232 -7.41 -4.57 -6.93
CA SER A 232 -8.74 -4.07 -7.27
C SER A 232 -8.59 -2.89 -8.24
N ILE A 233 -8.88 -1.65 -7.86
CA ILE A 233 -8.56 -0.43 -8.63
C ILE A 233 -7.06 -0.14 -8.60
N LYS A 234 -6.46 -0.31 -7.41
CA LYS A 234 -5.01 -0.25 -7.18
C LYS A 234 -4.47 -1.66 -6.93
N SER A 235 -3.19 -1.78 -6.75
CA SER A 235 -2.60 -2.99 -6.21
C SER A 235 -1.64 -2.69 -5.09
N PHE A 236 -1.64 -3.56 -4.10
CA PHE A 236 -0.69 -3.54 -2.99
C PHE A 236 -0.14 -4.94 -2.74
N THR A 237 1.03 -5.02 -2.13
CA THR A 237 1.69 -6.29 -1.85
C THR A 237 1.89 -6.46 -0.35
N VAL A 238 1.48 -7.62 0.15
CA VAL A 238 1.76 -8.09 1.51
C VAL A 238 2.97 -9.01 1.45
N VAL A 239 3.98 -8.74 2.27
CA VAL A 239 5.17 -9.58 2.47
C VAL A 239 5.23 -9.92 3.95
N CYS A 240 5.30 -11.19 4.31
CA CYS A 240 5.30 -11.58 5.72
C CYS A 240 6.25 -12.75 5.97
N SER A 241 6.72 -12.88 7.21
CA SER A 241 7.49 -14.04 7.65
C SER A 241 6.67 -15.34 7.47
N LYS A 242 7.36 -16.45 7.25
CA LYS A 242 6.74 -17.73 6.86
C LYS A 242 5.72 -18.26 7.87
N ASP A 243 5.90 -18.01 9.14
CA ASP A 243 4.96 -18.37 10.22
C ASP A 243 3.61 -17.62 10.09
N LEU A 244 3.61 -16.45 9.42
CA LEU A 244 2.42 -15.65 9.13
C LEU A 244 1.86 -15.88 7.71
N ARG A 245 2.25 -16.96 7.01
CA ARG A 245 1.83 -17.21 5.62
C ARG A 245 0.31 -17.10 5.38
N PHE A 246 -0.51 -17.36 6.41
CA PHE A 246 -1.97 -17.23 6.31
C PHE A 246 -2.42 -15.82 5.93
N LEU A 247 -1.62 -14.78 6.20
CA LEU A 247 -1.89 -13.39 5.79
C LEU A 247 -1.86 -13.20 4.26
N THR A 248 -1.31 -14.15 3.53
CA THR A 248 -1.30 -14.12 2.06
C THR A 248 -2.52 -14.81 1.43
N THR A 249 -3.50 -15.23 2.25
CA THR A 249 -4.73 -15.93 1.80
C THR A 249 -6.01 -15.17 2.15
N LEU A 250 -5.89 -13.91 2.56
CA LEU A 250 -6.99 -13.05 3.00
C LEU A 250 -7.90 -12.61 1.84
#